data_29ba38b4c0303a34470efca5f1b5aea5
#
_entry.id   29ba38b4c0303a34470efca5f1b5aea5
#
_cell.length_a   1.000
_cell.length_b   1.000
_cell.length_c   1.000
_cell.angle_alpha   90.00
_cell.angle_beta   90.00
_cell.angle_gamma   90.00
#
_symmetry.space_group_name_H-M   'P 1'
#
loop_
_entity.id
_entity.type
_entity.pdbx_description
1 polymer ?
#
loop_
_entity_poly.entity_id
_entity_poly.type
_entity_poly.pdbx_seq_one_letter_code
_entity_poly.pdbx_strand_id
1 'polypeptide(L)'
;MAEKRILVVGLDPAVIDFSAPFFADKPWINAEVIHAGVARDLAALAGHGHQAESCMIDTGETAEAVVAAALAAQPYDVVVFGAGVRANPEHLLLFERLINLVHRDAPGARLAFNTRPDDTADAALRWV
;
A
#
# COMPACT_ATOMS: atom_id res chain seq x y z
N MET A 1 18.15 -15.39 -6.85
CA MET A 1 16.91 -14.74 -7.27
C MET A 1 17.14 -13.25 -7.45
N ALA A 2 16.50 -12.67 -8.42
CA ALA A 2 16.67 -11.25 -8.69
C ALA A 2 16.03 -10.41 -7.60
N GLU A 3 16.72 -9.37 -7.17
CA GLU A 3 16.18 -8.37 -6.27
C GLU A 3 15.07 -7.59 -6.96
N LYS A 4 13.96 -7.41 -6.26
CA LYS A 4 12.82 -6.64 -6.76
C LYS A 4 12.62 -5.38 -5.91
N ARG A 5 12.02 -4.36 -6.53
CA ARG A 5 11.63 -3.14 -5.84
C ARG A 5 10.12 -3.14 -5.65
N ILE A 6 9.70 -2.93 -4.43
CA ILE A 6 8.29 -3.04 -4.02
C ILE A 6 7.86 -1.74 -3.36
N LEU A 7 6.78 -1.15 -3.87
CA LEU A 7 6.15 0.02 -3.27
C LEU A 7 4.88 -0.42 -2.54
N VAL A 8 4.78 -0.07 -1.27
CA VAL A 8 3.60 -0.38 -0.45
C VAL A 8 2.80 0.90 -0.26
N VAL A 9 1.64 0.99 -0.89
CA VAL A 9 0.76 2.15 -0.84
C VAL A 9 -0.36 1.90 0.17
N GLY A 10 -0.48 2.75 1.16
CA GLY A 10 -1.53 2.65 2.16
C GLY A 10 -1.87 4.01 2.74
N LEU A 11 -3.03 4.11 3.39
CA LEU A 11 -3.42 5.34 4.05
C LEU A 11 -2.50 5.62 5.24
N ASP A 12 -2.10 6.89 5.36
CA ASP A 12 -1.42 7.35 6.57
C ASP A 12 -2.40 7.20 7.74
N PRO A 13 -2.05 6.46 8.80
CA PRO A 13 -2.94 6.31 9.94
C PRO A 13 -3.42 7.64 10.54
N ALA A 14 -2.67 8.72 10.37
CA ALA A 14 -3.04 10.04 10.88
C ALA A 14 -4.30 10.59 10.21
N VAL A 15 -4.66 10.15 9.01
CA VAL A 15 -5.85 10.61 8.29
C VAL A 15 -7.00 9.61 8.34
N ILE A 16 -6.85 8.51 9.08
CA ILE A 16 -7.88 7.47 9.17
C ILE A 16 -8.83 7.79 10.34
N ASP A 17 -10.12 7.77 10.06
CA ASP A 17 -11.16 7.78 11.09
C ASP A 17 -11.47 6.34 11.50
N PHE A 18 -10.87 5.89 12.59
CA PHE A 18 -11.05 4.53 13.09
C PHE A 18 -12.44 4.30 13.72
N SER A 19 -13.23 5.35 13.89
CA SER A 19 -14.61 5.23 14.34
C SER A 19 -15.60 5.01 13.18
N ALA A 20 -15.13 5.09 11.94
CA ALA A 20 -15.99 4.91 10.77
C ALA A 20 -16.56 3.48 10.70
N PRO A 21 -17.74 3.31 10.06
CA PRO A 21 -18.40 2.00 9.98
C PRO A 21 -17.51 0.88 9.40
N PHE A 22 -16.58 1.21 8.52
CA PHE A 22 -15.65 0.24 7.96
C PHE A 22 -14.87 -0.52 9.04
N PHE A 23 -14.59 0.13 10.18
CA PHE A 23 -13.81 -0.47 11.26
C PHE A 23 -14.68 -1.08 12.37
N ALA A 24 -16.00 -1.07 12.23
CA ALA A 24 -16.90 -1.54 13.29
C ALA A 24 -16.65 -3.00 13.69
N ASP A 25 -16.30 -3.85 12.72
CA ASP A 25 -15.98 -5.26 12.94
C ASP A 25 -14.47 -5.51 13.09
N LYS A 26 -13.66 -4.45 13.19
CA LYS A 26 -12.21 -4.53 13.27
C LYS A 26 -11.68 -3.67 14.41
N PRO A 27 -12.17 -3.88 15.67
CA PRO A 27 -11.78 -3.01 16.78
C PRO A 27 -10.29 -3.09 17.16
N TRP A 28 -9.59 -4.13 16.68
CA TRP A 28 -8.17 -4.30 16.93
C TRP A 28 -7.28 -3.44 16.03
N ILE A 29 -7.84 -2.82 14.98
CA ILE A 29 -7.07 -1.99 14.05
C ILE A 29 -7.00 -0.56 14.59
N ASN A 30 -5.77 -0.06 14.74
CA ASN A 30 -5.48 1.32 15.15
C ASN A 30 -4.16 1.75 14.50
N ALA A 31 -3.74 2.99 14.74
CA ALA A 31 -2.53 3.53 14.14
C ALA A 31 -1.28 2.71 14.46
N GLU A 32 -1.12 2.27 15.72
CA GLU A 32 0.04 1.46 16.13
C GLU A 32 0.08 0.13 15.41
N VAL A 33 -1.07 -0.54 15.28
CA VAL A 33 -1.16 -1.83 14.58
C VAL A 33 -0.76 -1.67 13.12
N ILE A 34 -1.21 -0.60 12.46
CA ILE A 34 -0.87 -0.34 11.06
C ILE A 34 0.61 -0.04 10.91
N HIS A 35 1.18 0.87 11.72
CA HIS A 35 2.61 1.18 11.64
C HIS A 35 3.48 -0.04 11.93
N ALA A 36 3.14 -0.82 12.95
CA ALA A 36 3.89 -2.03 13.29
C ALA A 36 3.81 -3.08 12.18
N GLY A 37 2.63 -3.25 11.59
CA GLY A 37 2.43 -4.18 10.48
C GLY A 37 3.24 -3.80 9.25
N VAL A 38 3.23 -2.53 8.88
CA VAL A 38 4.01 -2.03 7.74
C VAL A 38 5.50 -2.24 8.00
N ALA A 39 6.00 -1.85 9.16
CA ALA A 39 7.42 -2.00 9.50
C ALA A 39 7.86 -3.46 9.43
N ARG A 40 7.05 -4.38 9.98
CA ARG A 40 7.32 -5.81 9.94
C ARG A 40 7.34 -6.36 8.52
N ASP A 41 6.39 -5.93 7.68
CA ASP A 41 6.31 -6.39 6.31
C ASP A 41 7.48 -5.88 5.46
N LEU A 42 7.87 -4.62 5.65
CA LEU A 42 9.06 -4.09 4.96
C LEU A 42 10.31 -4.86 5.36
N ALA A 43 10.46 -5.18 6.65
CA ALA A 43 11.60 -5.96 7.14
C ALA A 43 11.58 -7.38 6.58
N ALA A 44 10.39 -8.01 6.48
CA ALA A 44 10.25 -9.35 5.90
C ALA A 44 10.66 -9.36 4.43
N LEU A 45 10.24 -8.36 3.64
CA LEU A 45 10.62 -8.24 2.24
C LEU A 45 12.13 -8.03 2.09
N ALA A 46 12.73 -7.21 2.94
CA ALA A 46 14.18 -7.04 2.96
C ALA A 46 14.89 -8.36 3.29
N GLY A 47 14.34 -9.15 4.20
CA GLY A 47 14.87 -10.47 4.55
C GLY A 47 14.81 -11.47 3.40
N HIS A 48 13.90 -11.29 2.44
CA HIS A 48 13.83 -12.07 1.21
C HIS A 48 14.71 -11.52 0.09
N GLY A 49 15.48 -10.48 0.35
CA GLY A 49 16.42 -9.91 -0.63
C GLY A 49 15.82 -8.85 -1.54
N HIS A 50 14.68 -8.28 -1.19
CA HIS A 50 14.03 -7.25 -1.98
C HIS A 50 14.15 -5.89 -1.32
N GLN A 51 14.02 -4.82 -2.12
CA GLN A 51 13.91 -3.46 -1.60
C GLN A 51 12.43 -3.08 -1.53
N ALA A 52 11.97 -2.66 -0.36
CA ALA A 52 10.59 -2.30 -0.16
C ALA A 52 10.49 -0.93 0.52
N GLU A 53 9.57 -0.11 0.05
CA GLU A 53 9.34 1.22 0.59
C GLU A 53 7.85 1.43 0.84
N SER A 54 7.54 2.14 1.92
CA SER A 54 6.19 2.56 2.24
C SER A 54 5.88 3.88 1.55
N CYS A 55 4.68 4.00 1.00
CA CYS A 55 4.15 5.23 0.45
C CYS A 55 2.82 5.52 1.13
N MET A 56 2.85 6.32 2.18
CA MET A 56 1.64 6.69 2.92
C MET A 56 0.96 7.85 2.23
N ILE A 57 -0.35 7.74 2.06
CA ILE A 57 -1.16 8.72 1.33
C ILE A 57 -2.30 9.26 2.20
N ASP A 58 -2.79 10.44 1.83
CA ASP A 58 -4.01 10.99 2.42
C ASP A 58 -5.26 10.44 1.70
N THR A 59 -6.41 11.02 1.97
CA THR A 59 -7.69 10.55 1.43
C THR A 59 -8.05 11.13 0.07
N GLY A 60 -7.10 11.80 -0.59
CA GLY A 60 -7.27 12.23 -1.96
C GLY A 60 -6.69 13.58 -2.32
N GLU A 61 -6.41 14.45 -1.35
CA GLU A 61 -5.91 15.80 -1.62
C GLU A 61 -4.54 15.79 -2.30
N THR A 62 -3.61 14.96 -1.81
CA THR A 62 -2.26 14.86 -2.36
C THR A 62 -1.88 13.46 -2.80
N ALA A 63 -2.77 12.49 -2.60
CA ALA A 63 -2.46 11.06 -2.81
C ALA A 63 -1.89 10.76 -4.20
N GLU A 64 -2.52 11.26 -5.25
CA GLU A 64 -2.05 11.03 -6.63
C GLU A 64 -0.66 11.61 -6.85
N ALA A 65 -0.43 12.84 -6.38
CA ALA A 65 0.87 13.49 -6.54
C ALA A 65 1.97 12.73 -5.78
N VAL A 66 1.66 12.24 -4.58
CA VAL A 66 2.61 11.48 -3.76
C VAL A 66 2.99 10.16 -4.45
N VAL A 67 1.99 9.42 -4.95
CA VAL A 67 2.27 8.16 -5.65
C VAL A 67 3.02 8.41 -6.96
N ALA A 68 2.60 9.43 -7.72
CA ALA A 68 3.29 9.78 -8.97
C ALA A 68 4.76 10.13 -8.73
N ALA A 69 5.05 10.87 -7.67
CA ALA A 69 6.43 11.22 -7.31
C ALA A 69 7.25 9.97 -6.95
N ALA A 70 6.65 9.03 -6.21
CA ALA A 70 7.33 7.79 -5.87
C ALA A 70 7.65 6.97 -7.12
N LEU A 71 6.70 6.86 -8.04
CA LEU A 71 6.90 6.11 -9.29
C LEU A 71 7.92 6.77 -10.22
N ALA A 72 8.02 8.10 -10.17
CA ALA A 72 9.00 8.85 -10.97
C ALA A 72 10.41 8.74 -10.39
N ALA A 73 10.53 8.56 -9.07
CA ALA A 73 11.82 8.54 -8.39
C ALA A 73 12.65 7.30 -8.73
N GLN A 74 12.00 6.15 -8.92
CA GLN A 74 12.67 4.90 -9.26
C GLN A 74 11.67 3.89 -9.81
N PRO A 75 12.15 2.88 -10.57
CA PRO A 75 11.26 1.83 -11.07
C PRO A 75 10.85 0.87 -9.96
N TYR A 76 9.61 0.40 -10.02
CA TYR A 76 9.10 -0.62 -9.11
C TYR A 76 8.63 -1.83 -9.89
N ASP A 77 8.87 -3.01 -9.34
CA ASP A 77 8.45 -4.29 -9.92
C ASP A 77 7.07 -4.70 -9.42
N VAL A 78 6.73 -4.32 -8.19
CA VAL A 78 5.43 -4.62 -7.57
C VAL A 78 4.95 -3.38 -6.81
N VAL A 79 3.67 -3.06 -6.97
CA VAL A 79 3.00 -2.04 -6.17
C VAL A 79 1.88 -2.73 -5.39
N VAL A 80 1.93 -2.65 -4.07
CA VAL A 80 0.94 -3.24 -3.18
C VAL A 80 0.01 -2.16 -2.67
N PHE A 81 -1.29 -2.39 -2.76
CA PHE A 81 -2.30 -1.49 -2.20
C PHE A 81 -2.90 -2.10 -0.94
N GLY A 82 -2.94 -1.33 0.12
CA GLY A 82 -3.52 -1.74 1.38
C GLY A 82 -5.05 -1.86 1.33
N ALA A 83 -5.61 -2.74 2.15
CA ALA A 83 -7.04 -2.96 2.22
C ALA A 83 -7.80 -1.71 2.65
N GLY A 84 -7.19 -0.82 3.42
CA GLY A 84 -7.82 0.45 3.81
C GLY A 84 -8.15 1.35 2.62
N VAL A 85 -7.34 1.31 1.57
CA VAL A 85 -7.62 2.03 0.33
C VAL A 85 -8.57 1.24 -0.55
N ARG A 86 -8.29 -0.05 -0.73
CA ARG A 86 -9.01 -0.90 -1.69
C ARG A 86 -10.39 -1.33 -1.23
N ALA A 87 -10.53 -1.72 0.03
CA ALA A 87 -11.73 -2.39 0.51
C ALA A 87 -12.77 -1.44 1.11
N ASN A 88 -12.37 -0.23 1.50
CA ASN A 88 -13.31 0.73 2.05
C ASN A 88 -14.12 1.38 0.93
N PRO A 89 -15.46 1.20 0.89
CA PRO A 89 -16.29 1.77 -0.19
C PRO A 89 -16.17 3.28 -0.34
N GLU A 90 -15.86 4.00 0.74
CA GLU A 90 -15.69 5.46 0.71
C GLU A 90 -14.49 5.88 -0.14
N HIS A 91 -13.54 4.97 -0.35
CA HIS A 91 -12.31 5.26 -1.09
C HIS A 91 -12.28 4.62 -2.48
N LEU A 92 -13.43 4.20 -3.00
CA LEU A 92 -13.47 3.56 -4.33
C LEU A 92 -12.87 4.44 -5.42
N LEU A 93 -13.26 5.72 -5.48
CA LEU A 93 -12.73 6.63 -6.51
C LEU A 93 -11.25 6.91 -6.32
N LEU A 94 -10.80 7.05 -5.09
CA LEU A 94 -9.37 7.18 -4.79
C LEU A 94 -8.61 5.97 -5.30
N PHE A 95 -9.10 4.79 -5.00
CA PHE A 95 -8.48 3.54 -5.43
C PHE A 95 -8.41 3.45 -6.96
N GLU A 96 -9.50 3.76 -7.65
CA GLU A 96 -9.52 3.76 -9.13
C GLU A 96 -8.49 4.73 -9.72
N ARG A 97 -8.40 5.94 -9.15
CA ARG A 97 -7.43 6.94 -9.61
C ARG A 97 -6.01 6.45 -9.44
N LEU A 98 -5.70 5.82 -8.31
CA LEU A 98 -4.36 5.31 -8.03
C LEU A 98 -4.02 4.13 -8.93
N ILE A 99 -4.94 3.21 -9.17
CA ILE A 99 -4.73 2.08 -10.08
C ILE A 99 -4.44 2.59 -11.50
N ASN A 100 -5.24 3.55 -11.98
CA ASN A 100 -5.04 4.10 -13.32
C ASN A 100 -3.72 4.87 -13.42
N LEU A 101 -3.33 5.55 -12.36
CA LEU A 101 -2.05 6.25 -12.31
C LEU A 101 -0.87 5.26 -12.41
N VAL A 102 -0.92 4.16 -11.67
CA VAL A 102 0.13 3.13 -11.73
C VAL A 102 0.15 2.48 -13.12
N HIS A 103 -1.01 2.21 -13.69
CA HIS A 103 -1.12 1.65 -15.03
C HIS A 103 -0.47 2.57 -16.08
N ARG A 104 -0.64 3.87 -15.93
CA ARG A 104 -0.06 4.87 -16.83
C ARG A 104 1.45 5.05 -16.61
N ASP A 105 1.87 5.22 -15.35
CA ASP A 105 3.24 5.65 -15.02
C ASP A 105 4.21 4.48 -14.77
N ALA A 106 3.69 3.30 -14.42
CA ALA A 106 4.49 2.11 -14.16
C ALA A 106 3.83 0.86 -14.77
N PRO A 107 3.66 0.82 -16.10
CA PRO A 107 2.90 -0.25 -16.75
C PRO A 107 3.55 -1.64 -16.60
N GLY A 108 4.84 -1.69 -16.31
CA GLY A 108 5.54 -2.95 -16.09
C GLY A 108 5.43 -3.50 -14.66
N ALA A 109 4.91 -2.71 -13.73
CA ALA A 109 4.76 -3.15 -12.34
C ALA A 109 3.58 -4.11 -12.20
N ARG A 110 3.78 -5.14 -11.37
CA ARG A 110 2.68 -6.02 -10.95
C ARG A 110 1.91 -5.34 -9.83
N LEU A 111 0.59 -5.53 -9.82
CA LEU A 111 -0.27 -5.01 -8.76
C LEU A 111 -0.57 -6.12 -7.78
N ALA A 112 -0.47 -5.82 -6.49
CA ALA A 112 -0.75 -6.77 -5.42
C ALA A 112 -1.65 -6.11 -4.37
N PHE A 113 -2.41 -6.91 -3.67
CA PHE A 113 -3.39 -6.43 -2.70
C PHE A 113 -3.29 -7.25 -1.43
N ASN A 114 -3.15 -6.57 -0.29
CA ASN A 114 -3.23 -7.26 0.98
C ASN A 114 -4.69 -7.38 1.42
N THR A 115 -4.95 -8.18 2.45
CA THR A 115 -6.29 -8.35 3.02
C THR A 115 -6.39 -7.77 4.43
N ARG A 116 -5.24 -7.54 5.07
CA ARG A 116 -5.13 -6.98 6.42
C ARG A 116 -3.75 -6.37 6.61
N PRO A 117 -3.51 -5.60 7.70
CA PRO A 117 -2.24 -4.90 7.89
C PRO A 117 -1.00 -5.78 8.00
N ASP A 118 -1.14 -7.06 8.29
CA ASP A 118 -0.02 -7.97 8.54
C ASP A 118 0.24 -8.98 7.43
N ASP A 119 -0.38 -8.85 6.25
CA ASP A 119 -0.14 -9.76 5.13
C ASP A 119 0.38 -9.08 3.86
N THR A 120 0.91 -7.87 3.99
CA THR A 120 1.46 -7.09 2.85
C THR A 120 2.66 -7.81 2.22
N ALA A 121 3.55 -8.37 3.05
CA ALA A 121 4.70 -9.11 2.52
C ALA A 121 4.25 -10.32 1.71
N ASP A 122 3.27 -11.07 2.21
CA ASP A 122 2.73 -12.22 1.49
C ASP A 122 2.14 -11.79 0.15
N ALA A 123 1.42 -10.67 0.12
CA ALA A 123 0.84 -10.15 -1.11
C ALA A 123 1.92 -9.84 -2.15
N ALA A 124 2.97 -9.13 -1.75
CA ALA A 124 4.07 -8.78 -2.65
C ALA A 124 4.80 -10.02 -3.16
N LEU A 125 5.07 -10.98 -2.27
CA LEU A 125 5.84 -12.18 -2.60
C LEU A 125 5.14 -13.10 -3.60
N ARG A 126 3.83 -12.96 -3.77
CA ARG A 126 3.11 -13.71 -4.82
C ARG A 126 3.56 -13.31 -6.24
N TRP A 127 4.14 -12.11 -6.40
CA TRP A 127 4.38 -11.52 -7.73
C TRP A 127 5.86 -11.19 -8.01
N VAL A 128 6.75 -11.59 -7.14
CA VAL A 128 8.21 -11.40 -7.36
C VAL A 128 8.86 -12.58 -8.15
#